data_9367d5485b354339e3f167aa40dd40e4
#
_entry.id   9367d5485b354339e3f167aa40dd40e4
#
_cell.length_a   1.000
_cell.length_b   1.000
_cell.length_c   1.000
_cell.angle_alpha   90.00
_cell.angle_beta   90.00
_cell.angle_gamma   90.00
#
_symmetry.space_group_name_H-M   'P 1'
#
loop_
_entity.id
_entity.type
_entity.pdbx_description
1 polymer ?
#
loop_
_entity_poly.entity_id
_entity_poly.type
_entity_poly.pdbx_seq_one_letter_code
_entity_poly.pdbx_strand_id
1 'polypeptide(L)'
;MCLVSQSARSRIRFQVPIWGLALASTLCACAPKDPPAPPVHFADAGDAAGIDFVHYNGFSGEYYYVETFGAGAAFLDYDGDGRLDLYLANGTYLTGHPPDQPPVNRLYRNAGAGTLADVTAHSGSADPGYGFGVTAADYDTDGDPDLFVANYGPNALYRNDQGTFAKTSAGLADPRWGSSAGFLDYDLDGDLDLFVANYVRYALDDESVCQQGQVRSYCEPSVYDPTGDLLYRNDGNTFADVTEATGITLKGKGLGVALADYDRDGDTDIYVANDGTMNFLYANQHSTFAEVGLIAGTRYNEHGHADAGMGVDFGDYDLDGDADLFVTNFAFET
;
A
#
# COMPACT_ATOMS: atom_id res chain seq x y z
N MET A 1 23.23 28.38 -11.86
CA MET A 1 24.68 28.52 -11.67
C MET A 1 25.27 27.17 -12.02
N CYS A 2 25.64 26.97 -13.29
CA CYS A 2 26.12 25.67 -13.78
C CYS A 2 27.59 25.46 -13.38
N LEU A 3 27.88 24.36 -12.70
CA LEU A 3 29.24 23.89 -12.47
C LEU A 3 29.54 22.73 -13.44
N VAL A 4 30.47 22.97 -14.35
CA VAL A 4 30.99 21.99 -15.30
C VAL A 4 32.24 21.35 -14.71
N SER A 5 32.26 20.03 -14.57
CA SER A 5 33.43 19.23 -14.25
C SER A 5 34.20 18.89 -15.53
N GLN A 6 35.50 19.23 -15.58
CA GLN A 6 36.39 18.88 -16.68
C GLN A 6 37.14 17.57 -16.37
N SER A 7 37.05 16.61 -17.27
CA SER A 7 37.96 15.45 -17.32
C SER A 7 38.93 15.55 -18.50
N ALA A 8 40.17 15.16 -18.24
CA ALA A 8 41.35 15.30 -19.10
C ALA A 8 41.26 14.50 -20.41
N ARG A 9 41.72 15.10 -21.52
CA ARG A 9 41.90 14.42 -22.81
C ARG A 9 43.37 14.36 -23.22
N SER A 10 43.81 13.18 -23.58
CA SER A 10 45.08 12.94 -24.29
C SER A 10 44.96 13.34 -25.76
N ARG A 11 45.99 14.01 -26.30
CA ARG A 11 46.05 14.53 -27.66
C ARG A 11 46.58 13.47 -28.63
N ILE A 12 45.86 13.25 -29.71
CA ILE A 12 46.41 12.70 -30.97
C ILE A 12 46.16 13.76 -32.06
N ARG A 13 47.28 14.22 -32.72
CA ARG A 13 47.22 15.19 -33.83
C ARG A 13 47.07 14.41 -35.15
N PHE A 14 46.02 14.77 -35.92
CA PHE A 14 45.98 14.52 -37.37
C PHE A 14 45.79 15.88 -38.07
N GLN A 15 46.66 16.18 -39.06
CA GLN A 15 46.53 17.29 -39.98
C GLN A 15 45.64 16.84 -41.15
N VAL A 16 44.58 17.63 -41.48
CA VAL A 16 43.82 17.55 -42.74
C VAL A 16 43.51 18.97 -43.20
N PRO A 17 43.55 19.20 -44.54
CA PRO A 17 43.60 20.54 -45.11
C PRO A 17 42.26 21.27 -45.15
N ILE A 18 42.37 22.61 -45.15
CA ILE A 18 41.30 23.60 -45.16
C ILE A 18 40.53 23.55 -46.49
N TRP A 19 39.23 23.22 -46.44
CA TRP A 19 38.24 23.62 -47.43
C TRP A 19 37.04 24.14 -46.66
N GLY A 20 36.57 25.35 -47.09
CA GLY A 20 35.63 26.18 -46.39
C GLY A 20 34.32 25.47 -46.01
N LEU A 21 33.95 25.56 -44.76
CA LEU A 21 32.61 25.24 -44.26
C LEU A 21 31.96 26.54 -43.75
N ALA A 22 30.83 26.84 -44.37
CA ALA A 22 29.91 27.90 -43.92
C ALA A 22 29.46 27.59 -42.49
N LEU A 23 29.61 28.56 -41.55
CA LEU A 23 29.03 28.52 -40.22
C LEU A 23 27.50 28.50 -40.33
N ALA A 24 26.88 27.36 -40.19
CA ALA A 24 25.50 27.25 -39.81
C ALA A 24 25.44 27.43 -38.28
N SER A 25 25.14 28.62 -37.79
CA SER A 25 24.77 28.90 -36.41
C SER A 25 23.43 28.22 -36.14
N THR A 26 23.46 27.03 -35.59
CA THR A 26 22.29 26.41 -34.97
C THR A 26 21.94 27.24 -33.74
N LEU A 27 20.95 28.12 -33.89
CA LEU A 27 20.20 28.70 -32.78
C LEU A 27 19.54 27.55 -32.04
N CYS A 28 20.09 27.18 -30.91
CA CYS A 28 19.38 26.38 -29.90
C CYS A 28 18.20 27.25 -29.44
N ALA A 29 17.06 27.13 -30.11
CA ALA A 29 15.83 27.68 -29.61
C ALA A 29 15.51 26.89 -28.32
N CYS A 30 15.58 27.57 -27.18
CA CYS A 30 14.94 27.05 -25.96
C CYS A 30 13.48 26.79 -26.33
N ALA A 31 13.06 25.54 -26.29
CA ALA A 31 11.64 25.25 -26.38
C ALA A 31 10.89 26.09 -25.34
N PRO A 32 9.76 26.68 -25.68
CA PRO A 32 8.96 27.36 -24.70
C PRO A 32 8.63 26.34 -23.56
N LYS A 33 8.94 26.74 -22.35
CA LYS A 33 8.53 25.96 -21.18
C LYS A 33 7.01 25.86 -21.24
N ASP A 34 6.49 24.65 -21.25
CA ASP A 34 5.05 24.45 -21.23
C ASP A 34 4.43 25.28 -20.09
N PRO A 35 3.26 25.87 -20.32
CA PRO A 35 2.58 26.59 -19.25
C PRO A 35 2.39 25.64 -18.07
N PRO A 36 2.55 26.12 -16.83
CA PRO A 36 2.33 25.27 -15.66
C PRO A 36 0.95 24.64 -15.77
N ALA A 37 0.88 23.35 -15.50
CA ALA A 37 -0.39 22.63 -15.46
C ALA A 37 -1.38 23.40 -14.55
N PRO A 38 -2.66 23.48 -14.90
CA PRO A 38 -3.63 24.14 -14.06
C PRO A 38 -3.65 23.44 -12.68
N PRO A 39 -3.80 24.20 -11.59
CA PRO A 39 -3.82 23.61 -10.25
C PRO A 39 -4.92 22.56 -10.14
N VAL A 40 -4.60 21.39 -9.63
CA VAL A 40 -5.57 20.34 -9.32
C VAL A 40 -6.37 20.81 -8.10
N HIS A 41 -7.70 20.75 -8.19
CA HIS A 41 -8.60 21.06 -7.10
C HIS A 41 -9.38 19.80 -6.70
N PHE A 42 -9.35 19.47 -5.42
CA PHE A 42 -10.20 18.44 -4.84
C PHE A 42 -11.41 19.09 -4.17
N ALA A 43 -12.57 18.47 -4.32
CA ALA A 43 -13.79 18.87 -3.64
C ALA A 43 -14.40 17.63 -2.97
N ASP A 44 -14.97 17.83 -1.78
CA ASP A 44 -15.75 16.78 -1.13
C ASP A 44 -17.00 16.48 -1.95
N ALA A 45 -17.14 15.24 -2.39
CA ALA A 45 -18.25 14.76 -3.20
C ALA A 45 -19.04 13.63 -2.51
N GLY A 46 -18.71 13.26 -1.28
CA GLY A 46 -19.28 12.11 -0.59
C GLY A 46 -20.81 12.13 -0.56
N ASP A 47 -21.40 13.17 -0.01
CA ASP A 47 -22.88 13.32 0.05
C ASP A 47 -23.52 13.38 -1.34
N ALA A 48 -22.90 14.11 -2.28
CA ALA A 48 -23.40 14.26 -3.65
C ALA A 48 -23.30 12.95 -4.44
N ALA A 49 -22.31 12.11 -4.14
CA ALA A 49 -22.15 10.80 -4.72
C ALA A 49 -23.07 9.73 -4.09
N GLY A 50 -23.70 10.02 -2.97
CA GLY A 50 -24.58 9.06 -2.27
C GLY A 50 -23.84 8.14 -1.30
N ILE A 51 -22.65 8.51 -0.84
CA ILE A 51 -21.90 7.76 0.17
C ILE A 51 -22.43 8.16 1.55
N ASP A 52 -23.08 7.23 2.24
CA ASP A 52 -23.59 7.38 3.61
C ASP A 52 -22.74 6.62 4.64
N PHE A 53 -21.52 6.24 4.25
CA PHE A 53 -20.58 5.48 5.09
C PHE A 53 -20.12 6.31 6.29
N VAL A 54 -20.21 5.69 7.48
CA VAL A 54 -19.62 6.20 8.69
C VAL A 54 -18.68 5.15 9.25
N HIS A 55 -17.40 5.52 9.35
CA HIS A 55 -16.40 4.65 9.94
C HIS A 55 -16.68 4.43 11.43
N TYR A 56 -16.69 3.18 11.84
CA TYR A 56 -16.83 2.77 13.23
C TYR A 56 -15.50 2.21 13.74
N ASN A 57 -14.89 2.87 14.72
CA ASN A 57 -13.58 2.49 15.24
C ASN A 57 -13.63 1.59 16.48
N GLY A 58 -14.78 1.05 16.84
CA GLY A 58 -14.91 0.18 18.01
C GLY A 58 -14.81 0.89 19.36
N PHE A 59 -14.89 2.24 19.40
CA PHE A 59 -14.70 3.02 20.62
C PHE A 59 -15.48 2.45 21.81
N SER A 60 -14.74 2.02 22.84
CA SER A 60 -15.27 1.35 24.03
C SER A 60 -15.18 2.19 25.31
N GLY A 61 -14.27 3.18 25.32
CA GLY A 61 -13.86 3.91 26.53
C GLY A 61 -12.75 3.20 27.32
N GLU A 62 -12.28 2.04 26.84
CA GLU A 62 -11.18 1.28 27.44
C GLU A 62 -9.82 1.67 26.88
N TYR A 63 -9.79 2.56 25.86
CA TYR A 63 -8.57 3.03 25.20
C TYR A 63 -7.77 1.90 24.53
N TYR A 64 -8.46 0.99 23.85
CA TYR A 64 -7.80 -0.02 23.04
C TYR A 64 -7.02 0.61 21.90
N TYR A 65 -5.78 0.20 21.74
CA TYR A 65 -4.89 0.81 20.74
C TYR A 65 -5.45 0.74 19.32
N VAL A 66 -6.12 -0.34 18.98
CA VAL A 66 -6.76 -0.55 17.67
C VAL A 66 -7.81 0.54 17.32
N GLU A 67 -8.43 1.17 18.31
CA GLU A 67 -9.42 2.26 18.12
C GLU A 67 -8.83 3.55 17.51
N THR A 68 -7.49 3.67 17.49
CA THR A 68 -6.80 4.89 17.03
C THR A 68 -6.60 4.95 15.52
N PHE A 69 -6.93 3.88 14.80
CA PHE A 69 -6.68 3.75 13.37
C PHE A 69 -7.92 3.94 12.54
N GLY A 70 -7.73 4.47 11.32
CA GLY A 70 -8.71 4.46 10.25
C GLY A 70 -8.69 3.15 9.47
N ALA A 71 -9.63 3.00 8.56
CA ALA A 71 -9.74 1.86 7.68
C ALA A 71 -9.39 2.23 6.24
N GLY A 72 -8.97 1.24 5.46
CA GLY A 72 -8.59 1.38 4.06
C GLY A 72 -9.79 1.36 3.11
N ALA A 73 -9.49 1.60 1.85
CA ALA A 73 -10.44 1.57 0.75
C ALA A 73 -9.79 0.96 -0.49
N ALA A 74 -10.59 0.40 -1.38
CA ALA A 74 -10.15 -0.04 -2.69
C ALA A 74 -11.16 0.35 -3.78
N PHE A 75 -10.64 0.65 -4.96
CA PHE A 75 -11.42 0.76 -6.18
C PHE A 75 -11.27 -0.52 -6.99
N LEU A 76 -12.39 -1.07 -7.47
CA LEU A 76 -12.43 -2.26 -8.32
C LEU A 76 -13.69 -2.22 -9.19
N ASP A 77 -13.64 -2.83 -10.37
CA ASP A 77 -14.84 -3.08 -11.20
C ASP A 77 -15.38 -4.46 -10.83
N TYR A 78 -16.20 -4.53 -9.77
CA TYR A 78 -16.62 -5.81 -9.20
C TYR A 78 -17.67 -6.56 -10.04
N ASP A 79 -18.44 -5.85 -10.86
CA ASP A 79 -19.52 -6.43 -11.66
C ASP A 79 -19.23 -6.45 -13.18
N GLY A 80 -17.99 -6.09 -13.59
CA GLY A 80 -17.52 -6.15 -14.96
C GLY A 80 -18.17 -5.12 -15.89
N ASP A 81 -18.75 -4.03 -15.35
CA ASP A 81 -19.47 -3.04 -16.15
C ASP A 81 -18.57 -1.91 -16.71
N GLY A 82 -17.27 -1.96 -16.45
CA GLY A 82 -16.24 -1.02 -16.91
C GLY A 82 -16.15 0.26 -16.10
N ARG A 83 -16.78 0.32 -14.93
CA ARG A 83 -16.69 1.45 -13.99
C ARG A 83 -16.10 0.98 -12.67
N LEU A 84 -15.18 1.79 -12.12
CA LEU A 84 -14.65 1.48 -10.81
C LEU A 84 -15.69 1.73 -9.72
N ASP A 85 -15.90 0.72 -8.91
CA ASP A 85 -16.71 0.71 -7.70
C ASP A 85 -15.84 0.99 -6.48
N LEU A 86 -16.44 1.24 -5.33
CA LEU A 86 -15.72 1.63 -4.11
C LEU A 86 -16.01 0.65 -2.97
N TYR A 87 -14.97 -0.02 -2.48
CA TYR A 87 -15.02 -0.79 -1.25
C TYR A 87 -14.40 -0.04 -0.09
N LEU A 88 -15.12 0.05 1.04
CA LEU A 88 -14.68 0.73 2.26
C LEU A 88 -14.61 -0.27 3.40
N ALA A 89 -13.42 -0.46 3.96
CA ALA A 89 -13.25 -1.23 5.18
C ALA A 89 -13.85 -0.49 6.38
N ASN A 90 -14.26 -1.23 7.41
CA ASN A 90 -14.83 -0.69 8.63
C ASN A 90 -14.24 -1.40 9.84
N GLY A 91 -14.17 -0.71 10.96
CA GLY A 91 -13.95 -1.35 12.23
C GLY A 91 -15.18 -2.11 12.71
N THR A 92 -15.03 -2.87 13.76
CA THR A 92 -16.13 -3.60 14.38
C THR A 92 -16.10 -3.43 15.90
N TYR A 93 -17.04 -4.04 16.53
CA TYR A 93 -17.25 -4.02 17.94
C TYR A 93 -16.16 -4.83 18.67
N LEU A 94 -15.49 -4.25 19.67
CA LEU A 94 -14.37 -4.87 20.37
C LEU A 94 -14.79 -5.60 21.65
N THR A 95 -15.63 -4.98 22.47
CA THR A 95 -16.05 -5.50 23.80
C THR A 95 -17.47 -5.08 24.17
N GLY A 96 -18.12 -5.82 25.09
CA GLY A 96 -19.43 -5.51 25.69
C GLY A 96 -20.61 -6.07 24.88
N HIS A 97 -21.68 -5.32 24.64
CA HIS A 97 -22.85 -5.77 23.89
C HIS A 97 -22.79 -5.25 22.46
N PRO A 98 -22.78 -6.14 21.44
CA PRO A 98 -22.83 -5.69 20.06
C PRO A 98 -24.12 -4.90 19.78
N PRO A 99 -24.11 -3.88 18.92
CA PRO A 99 -25.30 -3.22 18.46
C PRO A 99 -26.21 -4.20 17.71
N ASP A 100 -27.50 -3.88 17.61
CA ASP A 100 -28.47 -4.72 16.88
C ASP A 100 -28.06 -4.96 15.41
N GLN A 101 -27.34 -4.02 14.83
CA GLN A 101 -26.72 -4.13 13.52
C GLN A 101 -25.21 -3.84 13.67
N PRO A 102 -24.36 -4.87 13.70
CA PRO A 102 -22.93 -4.67 13.77
C PRO A 102 -22.43 -3.94 12.50
N PRO A 103 -21.45 -3.04 12.64
CA PRO A 103 -20.81 -2.42 11.50
C PRO A 103 -20.12 -3.51 10.65
N VAL A 104 -20.15 -3.31 9.34
CA VAL A 104 -19.50 -4.18 8.35
C VAL A 104 -18.81 -3.28 7.32
N ASN A 105 -17.91 -3.84 6.55
CA ASN A 105 -17.37 -3.20 5.36
C ASN A 105 -18.49 -2.91 4.35
N ARG A 106 -18.31 -1.90 3.49
CA ARG A 106 -19.32 -1.47 2.53
C ARG A 106 -18.79 -1.51 1.10
N LEU A 107 -19.62 -2.01 0.21
CA LEU A 107 -19.39 -1.94 -1.24
C LEU A 107 -20.40 -0.99 -1.88
N TYR A 108 -19.89 0.01 -2.58
CA TYR A 108 -20.67 0.98 -3.32
C TYR A 108 -20.47 0.78 -4.81
N ARG A 109 -21.54 0.43 -5.52
CA ARG A 109 -21.56 0.30 -6.97
C ARG A 109 -21.60 1.67 -7.64
N ASN A 110 -20.76 1.88 -8.63
CA ASN A 110 -20.77 3.08 -9.46
C ASN A 110 -21.94 3.02 -10.48
N ALA A 111 -23.01 3.72 -10.17
CA ALA A 111 -24.18 3.79 -11.05
C ALA A 111 -24.01 4.73 -12.25
N GLY A 112 -22.82 5.34 -12.39
CA GLY A 112 -22.54 6.36 -13.41
C GLY A 112 -22.95 7.77 -12.99
N ALA A 113 -22.55 8.76 -13.77
CA ALA A 113 -22.83 10.18 -13.53
C ALA A 113 -22.37 10.71 -12.15
N GLY A 114 -21.37 10.06 -11.54
CA GLY A 114 -20.82 10.43 -10.22
C GLY A 114 -21.68 9.97 -9.04
N THR A 115 -22.56 8.97 -9.24
CA THR A 115 -23.38 8.42 -8.17
C THR A 115 -22.94 7.01 -7.78
N LEU A 116 -22.95 6.72 -6.50
CA LEU A 116 -22.59 5.44 -5.88
C LEU A 116 -23.82 4.89 -5.13
N ALA A 117 -24.03 3.60 -5.20
CA ALA A 117 -25.15 2.92 -4.55
C ALA A 117 -24.64 1.79 -3.65
N ASP A 118 -25.03 1.75 -2.38
CA ASP A 118 -24.69 0.66 -1.46
C ASP A 118 -25.31 -0.66 -1.95
N VAL A 119 -24.46 -1.63 -2.27
CA VAL A 119 -24.83 -2.97 -2.72
C VAL A 119 -24.35 -4.07 -1.77
N THR A 120 -23.81 -3.70 -0.62
CA THR A 120 -23.17 -4.59 0.36
C THR A 120 -24.02 -5.82 0.71
N ALA A 121 -25.32 -5.60 0.97
CA ALA A 121 -26.23 -6.68 1.39
C ALA A 121 -26.50 -7.71 0.27
N HIS A 122 -26.29 -7.34 -1.00
CA HIS A 122 -26.59 -8.18 -2.15
C HIS A 122 -25.34 -8.82 -2.75
N SER A 123 -24.20 -8.18 -2.60
CA SER A 123 -22.92 -8.64 -3.17
C SER A 123 -22.25 -9.74 -2.35
N GLY A 124 -22.63 -9.96 -1.07
CA GLY A 124 -21.96 -10.89 -0.19
C GLY A 124 -20.60 -10.40 0.36
N SER A 125 -20.25 -9.13 0.14
CA SER A 125 -18.95 -8.54 0.50
C SER A 125 -18.88 -8.01 1.94
N ALA A 126 -19.93 -8.15 2.75
CA ALA A 126 -20.01 -7.67 4.12
C ALA A 126 -19.05 -8.43 5.04
N ASP A 127 -17.85 -7.90 5.28
CA ASP A 127 -16.95 -8.45 6.28
C ASP A 127 -17.27 -7.89 7.67
N PRO A 128 -17.46 -8.74 8.69
CA PRO A 128 -17.68 -8.32 10.07
C PRO A 128 -16.38 -8.17 10.86
N GLY A 129 -15.22 -8.39 10.25
CA GLY A 129 -13.90 -8.23 10.87
C GLY A 129 -13.59 -6.78 11.20
N TYR A 130 -12.50 -6.55 11.91
CA TYR A 130 -11.99 -5.20 12.11
C TYR A 130 -11.02 -4.86 10.99
N GLY A 131 -11.53 -4.27 9.90
CA GLY A 131 -10.80 -4.05 8.65
C GLY A 131 -9.82 -2.88 8.72
N PHE A 132 -8.65 -3.07 8.10
CA PHE A 132 -7.62 -2.06 7.91
C PHE A 132 -7.30 -1.89 6.43
N GLY A 133 -6.43 -2.72 5.86
CA GLY A 133 -6.06 -2.67 4.47
C GLY A 133 -7.04 -3.43 3.58
N VAL A 134 -7.19 -2.96 2.35
CA VAL A 134 -7.97 -3.66 1.32
C VAL A 134 -7.16 -3.67 0.03
N THR A 135 -7.10 -4.81 -0.62
CA THR A 135 -6.56 -4.93 -1.98
C THR A 135 -7.48 -5.79 -2.84
N ALA A 136 -7.49 -5.54 -4.13
CA ALA A 136 -8.32 -6.25 -5.09
C ALA A 136 -7.50 -6.71 -6.29
N ALA A 137 -7.65 -7.98 -6.68
CA ALA A 137 -7.08 -8.55 -7.89
C ALA A 137 -7.80 -9.84 -8.25
N ASP A 138 -7.71 -10.25 -9.49
CA ASP A 138 -8.20 -11.55 -9.98
C ASP A 138 -7.15 -12.62 -9.64
N TYR A 139 -7.19 -13.17 -8.39
CA TYR A 139 -6.17 -14.10 -7.91
C TYR A 139 -6.36 -15.53 -8.46
N ASP A 140 -7.56 -15.87 -8.91
CA ASP A 140 -7.88 -17.21 -9.43
C ASP A 140 -8.03 -17.25 -10.96
N THR A 141 -7.74 -16.11 -11.62
CA THR A 141 -7.71 -15.95 -13.08
C THR A 141 -9.04 -16.31 -13.79
N ASP A 142 -10.17 -16.08 -13.10
CA ASP A 142 -11.51 -16.30 -13.65
C ASP A 142 -12.07 -15.07 -14.38
N GLY A 143 -11.39 -13.92 -14.29
CA GLY A 143 -11.70 -12.67 -14.96
C GLY A 143 -12.45 -11.67 -14.10
N ASP A 144 -12.81 -12.01 -12.88
CA ASP A 144 -13.53 -11.16 -11.92
C ASP A 144 -12.56 -10.72 -10.80
N PRO A 145 -12.46 -9.42 -10.41
CA PRO A 145 -11.58 -9.01 -9.34
C PRO A 145 -12.10 -9.45 -7.97
N ASP A 146 -11.23 -10.11 -7.21
CA ASP A 146 -11.45 -10.59 -5.85
C ASP A 146 -11.05 -9.55 -4.82
N LEU A 147 -11.42 -9.75 -3.54
CA LEU A 147 -11.09 -8.84 -2.44
C LEU A 147 -10.32 -9.54 -1.33
N PHE A 148 -9.21 -8.95 -0.93
CA PHE A 148 -8.54 -9.29 0.32
C PHE A 148 -8.67 -8.14 1.30
N VAL A 149 -9.07 -8.47 2.55
CA VAL A 149 -9.20 -7.52 3.66
C VAL A 149 -8.23 -7.93 4.76
N ALA A 150 -7.24 -7.08 5.01
CA ALA A 150 -6.37 -7.20 6.16
C ALA A 150 -7.12 -6.72 7.41
N ASN A 151 -7.16 -7.54 8.45
CA ASN A 151 -7.94 -7.30 9.66
C ASN A 151 -7.05 -7.26 10.93
N TYR A 152 -7.52 -6.61 11.95
CA TYR A 152 -7.09 -6.93 13.30
C TYR A 152 -7.71 -8.27 13.69
N GLY A 153 -6.89 -9.33 13.74
CA GLY A 153 -7.31 -10.72 13.80
C GLY A 153 -7.34 -11.38 12.42
N PRO A 154 -8.12 -12.44 12.22
CA PRO A 154 -8.09 -13.20 10.96
C PRO A 154 -8.44 -12.34 9.74
N ASN A 155 -7.56 -12.35 8.77
CA ASN A 155 -7.78 -11.71 7.47
C ASN A 155 -8.92 -12.39 6.70
N ALA A 156 -9.45 -11.71 5.69
CA ALA A 156 -10.55 -12.23 4.87
C ALA A 156 -10.20 -12.15 3.38
N LEU A 157 -10.34 -13.27 2.68
CA LEU A 157 -10.32 -13.34 1.22
C LEU A 157 -11.73 -13.65 0.74
N TYR A 158 -12.20 -12.85 -0.21
CA TYR A 158 -13.50 -12.99 -0.86
C TYR A 158 -13.29 -13.24 -2.34
N ARG A 159 -13.68 -14.44 -2.80
CA ARG A 159 -13.74 -14.74 -4.22
C ARG A 159 -14.98 -14.09 -4.82
N ASN A 160 -14.81 -13.39 -5.90
CA ASN A 160 -15.89 -12.83 -6.73
C ASN A 160 -16.32 -13.86 -7.79
N ASP A 161 -17.60 -13.98 -8.00
CA ASP A 161 -18.18 -14.74 -9.11
C ASP A 161 -19.28 -13.87 -9.70
N GLN A 162 -18.94 -13.16 -10.76
CA GLN A 162 -19.83 -12.26 -11.51
C GLN A 162 -20.60 -11.27 -10.62
N GLY A 163 -19.88 -10.59 -9.74
CA GLY A 163 -20.45 -9.58 -8.84
C GLY A 163 -21.01 -10.15 -7.53
N THR A 164 -20.73 -11.41 -7.22
CA THR A 164 -21.13 -12.05 -5.95
C THR A 164 -19.92 -12.58 -5.21
N PHE A 165 -19.64 -12.02 -4.05
CA PHE A 165 -18.53 -12.40 -3.22
C PHE A 165 -18.85 -13.56 -2.28
N ALA A 166 -17.93 -14.50 -2.19
CA ALA A 166 -17.97 -15.61 -1.23
C ALA A 166 -16.67 -15.68 -0.44
N LYS A 167 -16.75 -15.60 0.90
CA LYS A 167 -15.58 -15.73 1.76
C LYS A 167 -14.95 -17.11 1.60
N THR A 168 -13.64 -17.14 1.37
CA THR A 168 -12.85 -18.37 1.27
C THR A 168 -11.77 -18.42 2.34
N SER A 169 -11.36 -19.61 2.76
CA SER A 169 -10.25 -19.78 3.70
C SER A 169 -8.89 -19.84 2.99
N ALA A 170 -8.82 -20.44 1.84
CA ALA A 170 -7.67 -20.57 0.93
C ALA A 170 -6.26 -20.68 1.60
N GLY A 171 -6.17 -21.05 2.86
CA GLY A 171 -4.90 -21.14 3.60
C GLY A 171 -4.44 -19.90 4.35
N LEU A 172 -5.20 -18.80 4.31
CA LEU A 172 -4.82 -17.49 4.86
C LEU A 172 -5.26 -17.29 6.32
N ALA A 173 -4.96 -18.23 7.20
CA ALA A 173 -5.43 -18.22 8.61
C ALA A 173 -4.41 -17.56 9.56
N ASP A 174 -4.00 -16.32 9.28
CA ASP A 174 -3.14 -15.56 10.20
C ASP A 174 -3.97 -14.71 11.17
N PRO A 175 -3.76 -14.84 12.51
CA PRO A 175 -4.49 -14.07 13.51
C PRO A 175 -3.83 -12.73 13.87
N ARG A 176 -2.68 -12.38 13.26
CA ARG A 176 -1.97 -11.12 13.55
C ARG A 176 -2.78 -9.92 13.06
N TRP A 177 -2.34 -8.76 13.45
CA TRP A 177 -2.92 -7.52 12.99
C TRP A 177 -2.38 -7.18 11.59
N GLY A 178 -3.09 -7.61 10.54
CA GLY A 178 -2.84 -7.19 9.18
C GLY A 178 -3.23 -5.72 8.99
N SER A 179 -2.34 -4.94 8.41
CA SER A 179 -2.52 -3.49 8.19
C SER A 179 -2.66 -3.11 6.74
N SER A 180 -1.92 -3.76 5.85
CA SER A 180 -1.92 -3.53 4.42
C SER A 180 -1.58 -4.81 3.67
N ALA A 181 -1.90 -4.87 2.38
CA ALA A 181 -1.57 -6.02 1.55
C ALA A 181 -1.46 -5.63 0.07
N GLY A 182 -0.81 -6.48 -0.71
CA GLY A 182 -0.75 -6.36 -2.16
C GLY A 182 -0.61 -7.71 -2.84
N PHE A 183 -1.28 -7.87 -3.98
CA PHE A 183 -1.11 -9.02 -4.85
C PHE A 183 0.05 -8.78 -5.82
N LEU A 184 0.88 -9.79 -6.03
CA LEU A 184 2.03 -9.76 -6.94
C LEU A 184 2.32 -11.19 -7.43
N ASP A 185 2.88 -11.32 -8.61
CA ASP A 185 3.48 -12.57 -9.12
C ASP A 185 4.98 -12.51 -8.78
N TYR A 186 5.38 -13.04 -7.58
CA TYR A 186 6.75 -12.88 -7.11
C TYR A 186 7.72 -13.88 -7.73
N ASP A 187 7.23 -15.02 -8.22
CA ASP A 187 8.06 -16.09 -8.78
C ASP A 187 7.87 -16.29 -10.29
N LEU A 188 7.08 -15.40 -10.92
CA LEU A 188 6.82 -15.34 -12.36
C LEU A 188 6.19 -16.63 -12.91
N ASP A 189 5.37 -17.31 -12.12
CA ASP A 189 4.65 -18.51 -12.53
C ASP A 189 3.29 -18.20 -13.20
N GLY A 190 2.83 -16.95 -13.10
CA GLY A 190 1.61 -16.44 -13.72
C GLY A 190 0.40 -16.40 -12.79
N ASP A 191 0.52 -16.93 -11.57
CA ASP A 191 -0.50 -16.86 -10.53
C ASP A 191 -0.19 -15.66 -9.62
N LEU A 192 -1.24 -14.94 -9.13
CA LEU A 192 -1.03 -13.85 -8.21
C LEU A 192 -0.87 -14.34 -6.77
N ASP A 193 0.27 -14.04 -6.20
CA ASP A 193 0.65 -14.26 -4.80
C ASP A 193 0.18 -13.10 -3.92
N LEU A 194 0.32 -13.24 -2.60
CA LEU A 194 -0.18 -12.24 -1.66
C LEU A 194 0.89 -11.88 -0.63
N PHE A 195 1.27 -10.60 -0.58
CA PHE A 195 2.04 -10.04 0.52
C PHE A 195 1.12 -9.32 1.52
N VAL A 196 1.33 -9.57 2.84
CA VAL A 196 0.57 -8.96 3.93
C VAL A 196 1.53 -8.32 4.92
N ALA A 197 1.46 -7.00 5.07
CA ALA A 197 2.13 -6.29 6.13
C ALA A 197 1.36 -6.45 7.45
N ASN A 198 2.08 -6.70 8.52
CA ASN A 198 1.55 -6.79 9.87
C ASN A 198 2.10 -5.66 10.74
N TYR A 199 1.23 -5.11 11.62
CA TYR A 199 1.60 -3.90 12.36
C TYR A 199 2.37 -4.21 13.64
N VAL A 200 1.68 -4.53 14.71
CA VAL A 200 2.28 -4.78 16.01
C VAL A 200 1.69 -6.02 16.66
N ARG A 201 2.43 -6.60 17.62
CA ARG A 201 1.86 -7.62 18.49
C ARG A 201 1.00 -6.95 19.55
N TYR A 202 -0.31 -7.04 19.39
CA TYR A 202 -1.32 -6.44 20.26
C TYR A 202 -2.50 -7.39 20.49
N ALA A 203 -3.03 -7.41 21.69
CA ALA A 203 -4.25 -8.11 22.05
C ALA A 203 -5.13 -7.24 22.95
N LEU A 204 -6.45 -7.45 22.94
CA LEU A 204 -7.39 -6.62 23.72
C LEU A 204 -7.24 -6.82 25.24
N ASP A 205 -6.62 -7.89 25.68
CA ASP A 205 -6.28 -8.17 27.07
C ASP A 205 -4.88 -7.70 27.48
N ASP A 206 -4.23 -6.90 26.62
CA ASP A 206 -2.97 -6.22 26.96
C ASP A 206 -3.23 -5.23 28.10
N GLU A 207 -2.51 -5.42 29.22
CA GLU A 207 -2.65 -4.61 30.43
C GLU A 207 -1.93 -3.25 30.36
N SER A 208 -1.39 -2.87 29.21
CA SER A 208 -0.68 -1.59 29.05
C SER A 208 -1.62 -0.41 29.30
N VAL A 209 -1.31 0.38 30.32
CA VAL A 209 -2.06 1.60 30.67
C VAL A 209 -1.18 2.82 30.46
N CYS A 210 -1.56 3.65 29.51
CA CYS A 210 -0.84 4.88 29.19
C CYS A 210 -1.59 6.11 29.68
N GLN A 211 -0.83 7.17 29.98
CA GLN A 211 -1.36 8.42 30.54
C GLN A 211 -0.63 9.61 29.93
N GLN A 212 -1.37 10.64 29.63
CA GLN A 212 -0.82 11.96 29.33
C GLN A 212 -1.06 12.88 30.54
N GLY A 213 -0.01 13.09 31.34
CA GLY A 213 -0.13 13.71 32.65
C GLY A 213 -0.85 12.81 33.65
N GLN A 214 -2.05 13.20 34.08
CA GLN A 214 -2.90 12.40 35.00
C GLN A 214 -4.15 11.82 34.30
N VAL A 215 -4.25 11.98 33.00
CA VAL A 215 -5.41 11.53 32.22
C VAL A 215 -5.03 10.27 31.46
N ARG A 216 -5.87 9.23 31.55
CA ARG A 216 -5.71 8.01 30.73
C ARG A 216 -5.78 8.38 29.27
N SER A 217 -4.88 7.83 28.47
CA SER A 217 -4.80 8.05 27.02
C SER A 217 -4.45 6.76 26.29
N TYR A 218 -4.60 6.78 24.98
CA TYR A 218 -4.05 5.71 24.15
C TYR A 218 -2.52 5.63 24.29
N CYS A 219 -1.99 4.44 24.17
CA CYS A 219 -0.55 4.22 24.16
C CYS A 219 0.06 4.64 22.82
N GLU A 220 1.35 4.95 22.85
CA GLU A 220 2.14 5.19 21.64
C GLU A 220 2.60 3.87 21.00
N PRO A 221 2.88 3.84 19.68
CA PRO A 221 3.38 2.65 18.99
C PRO A 221 4.62 2.02 19.62
N SER A 222 5.45 2.82 20.27
CA SER A 222 6.69 2.39 20.94
C SER A 222 6.47 1.38 22.09
N VAL A 223 5.25 1.31 22.62
CA VAL A 223 4.89 0.39 23.71
C VAL A 223 4.78 -1.06 23.20
N TYR A 224 4.47 -1.25 21.92
CA TYR A 224 4.17 -2.55 21.35
C TYR A 224 5.33 -3.12 20.54
N ASP A 225 5.52 -4.43 20.63
CA ASP A 225 6.55 -5.14 19.88
C ASP A 225 6.23 -5.17 18.37
N PRO A 226 7.24 -5.02 17.50
CA PRO A 226 7.08 -5.24 16.06
C PRO A 226 6.77 -6.70 15.75
N THR A 227 6.10 -6.93 14.61
CA THR A 227 5.80 -8.28 14.11
C THR A 227 6.35 -8.47 12.70
N GLY A 228 6.36 -9.70 12.20
CA GLY A 228 6.83 -9.99 10.83
C GLY A 228 5.68 -9.94 9.83
N ASP A 229 6.00 -9.52 8.63
CA ASP A 229 5.11 -9.58 7.47
C ASP A 229 4.99 -11.01 6.94
N LEU A 230 4.10 -11.23 5.99
CA LEU A 230 3.86 -12.54 5.38
C LEU A 230 3.88 -12.44 3.85
N LEU A 231 4.50 -13.42 3.23
CA LEU A 231 4.34 -13.71 1.81
C LEU A 231 3.70 -15.08 1.65
N TYR A 232 2.62 -15.11 0.91
CA TYR A 232 1.89 -16.33 0.57
C TYR A 232 2.00 -16.60 -0.91
N ARG A 233 2.48 -17.79 -1.28
CA ARG A 233 2.45 -18.28 -2.65
C ARG A 233 1.09 -18.87 -2.97
N ASN A 234 0.55 -18.55 -4.13
CA ASN A 234 -0.66 -19.13 -4.67
C ASN A 234 -0.33 -20.45 -5.40
N ASP A 235 -0.82 -21.56 -4.90
CA ASP A 235 -0.68 -22.88 -5.51
C ASP A 235 -2.02 -23.32 -6.12
N GLY A 236 -2.55 -22.56 -7.11
CA GLY A 236 -3.84 -22.87 -7.77
C GLY A 236 -5.02 -22.67 -6.82
N ASN A 237 -5.20 -21.45 -6.35
CA ASN A 237 -6.26 -20.98 -5.45
C ASN A 237 -6.13 -21.44 -3.98
N THR A 238 -4.94 -21.88 -3.59
CA THR A 238 -4.59 -22.21 -2.20
C THR A 238 -3.26 -21.54 -1.87
N PHE A 239 -3.24 -20.72 -0.84
CA PHE A 239 -2.07 -19.98 -0.43
C PHE A 239 -1.22 -20.75 0.58
N ALA A 240 0.08 -20.83 0.32
CA ALA A 240 1.10 -21.42 1.19
C ALA A 240 2.02 -20.33 1.75
N ASP A 241 2.24 -20.28 3.05
CA ASP A 241 3.21 -19.38 3.67
C ASP A 241 4.64 -19.74 3.24
N VAL A 242 5.28 -18.83 2.49
CA VAL A 242 6.65 -18.97 1.98
C VAL A 242 7.58 -17.90 2.55
N THR A 243 7.14 -17.15 3.54
CA THR A 243 7.81 -15.97 4.10
C THR A 243 9.28 -16.21 4.43
N GLU A 244 9.56 -17.20 5.29
CA GLU A 244 10.94 -17.49 5.70
C GLU A 244 11.76 -18.12 4.56
N ALA A 245 11.13 -18.94 3.72
CA ALA A 245 11.79 -19.61 2.60
C ALA A 245 12.27 -18.61 1.54
N THR A 246 11.56 -17.49 1.38
CA THR A 246 11.91 -16.43 0.42
C THR A 246 12.81 -15.34 1.00
N GLY A 247 13.19 -15.42 2.28
CA GLY A 247 14.12 -14.47 2.91
C GLY A 247 13.47 -13.28 3.60
N ILE A 248 12.14 -13.19 3.67
CA ILE A 248 11.41 -12.15 4.40
C ILE A 248 11.40 -12.52 5.90
N THR A 249 12.35 -12.00 6.67
CA THR A 249 12.57 -12.41 8.07
C THR A 249 12.59 -11.25 9.06
N LEU A 250 12.56 -10.02 8.57
CA LEU A 250 12.60 -8.83 9.43
C LEU A 250 11.25 -8.62 10.12
N LYS A 251 11.32 -7.90 11.23
CA LYS A 251 10.13 -7.50 11.99
C LYS A 251 10.07 -5.98 12.02
N GLY A 252 8.93 -5.46 11.60
CA GLY A 252 8.63 -4.03 11.57
C GLY A 252 7.28 -3.74 12.22
N LYS A 253 6.81 -2.53 11.99
CA LYS A 253 5.47 -2.07 12.31
C LYS A 253 4.83 -1.59 11.01
N GLY A 254 4.64 -2.53 10.07
CA GLY A 254 4.18 -2.23 8.74
C GLY A 254 2.81 -1.58 8.73
N LEU A 255 2.64 -0.46 8.01
CA LEU A 255 1.37 0.21 7.79
C LEU A 255 1.02 0.34 6.31
N GLY A 256 2.00 0.55 5.45
CA GLY A 256 1.81 0.69 4.01
C GLY A 256 2.64 -0.32 3.23
N VAL A 257 2.07 -0.84 2.14
CA VAL A 257 2.74 -1.71 1.17
C VAL A 257 2.64 -1.07 -0.21
N ALA A 258 3.76 -1.00 -0.92
CA ALA A 258 3.80 -0.66 -2.32
C ALA A 258 4.64 -1.68 -3.09
N LEU A 259 4.21 -1.98 -4.30
CA LEU A 259 4.79 -3.01 -5.17
C LEU A 259 5.22 -2.36 -6.49
N ALA A 260 6.47 -2.56 -6.88
CA ALA A 260 7.00 -2.11 -8.18
C ALA A 260 8.29 -2.87 -8.50
N ASP A 261 8.65 -2.92 -9.78
CA ASP A 261 9.99 -3.27 -10.24
C ASP A 261 10.85 -1.99 -10.15
N TYR A 262 11.49 -1.74 -8.95
CA TYR A 262 12.18 -0.47 -8.68
C TYR A 262 13.54 -0.38 -9.37
N ASP A 263 14.18 -1.51 -9.67
CA ASP A 263 15.52 -1.57 -10.27
C ASP A 263 15.52 -2.05 -11.74
N ARG A 264 14.33 -2.34 -12.28
CA ARG A 264 14.06 -2.70 -13.67
C ARG A 264 14.71 -4.01 -14.10
N ASP A 265 14.76 -4.96 -13.22
CA ASP A 265 15.25 -6.30 -13.51
C ASP A 265 14.15 -7.26 -14.01
N GLY A 266 12.88 -6.83 -13.92
CA GLY A 266 11.69 -7.56 -14.38
C GLY A 266 10.98 -8.33 -13.27
N ASP A 267 11.50 -8.31 -12.05
CA ASP A 267 10.90 -8.93 -10.87
C ASP A 267 10.15 -7.88 -10.05
N THR A 268 9.04 -8.23 -9.42
CA THR A 268 8.30 -7.29 -8.55
C THR A 268 8.93 -7.22 -7.17
N ASP A 269 9.29 -6.01 -6.75
CA ASP A 269 9.84 -5.70 -5.45
C ASP A 269 8.77 -5.22 -4.46
N ILE A 270 9.10 -5.27 -3.16
CA ILE A 270 8.16 -4.93 -2.09
C ILE A 270 8.75 -3.82 -1.21
N TYR A 271 8.02 -2.72 -1.08
CA TYR A 271 8.33 -1.72 -0.08
C TYR A 271 7.32 -1.75 1.05
N VAL A 272 7.82 -1.69 2.30
CA VAL A 272 6.98 -1.62 3.51
C VAL A 272 7.33 -0.36 4.29
N ALA A 273 6.35 0.54 4.41
CA ALA A 273 6.42 1.69 5.29
C ALA A 273 6.10 1.27 6.72
N ASN A 274 7.03 1.53 7.65
CA ASN A 274 6.94 1.10 9.04
C ASN A 274 6.80 2.29 10.00
N ASP A 275 5.92 2.17 10.99
CA ASP A 275 5.68 3.19 12.02
C ASP A 275 6.77 3.18 13.09
N GLY A 276 7.62 4.23 13.10
CA GLY A 276 8.66 4.42 14.09
C GLY A 276 9.76 3.34 14.12
N THR A 277 9.80 2.49 13.10
CA THR A 277 10.86 1.51 12.85
C THR A 277 11.39 1.68 11.43
N MET A 278 12.54 1.08 11.12
CA MET A 278 13.11 1.17 9.79
C MET A 278 12.15 0.66 8.72
N ASN A 279 12.02 1.39 7.61
CA ASN A 279 11.29 0.91 6.44
C ASN A 279 12.05 -0.22 5.75
N PHE A 280 11.33 -1.09 5.02
CA PHE A 280 11.92 -2.18 4.28
C PHE A 280 11.74 -1.98 2.78
N LEU A 281 12.81 -2.21 2.02
CA LEU A 281 12.75 -2.44 0.57
C LEU A 281 13.33 -3.83 0.31
N TYR A 282 12.46 -4.74 -0.04
CA TYR A 282 12.81 -6.11 -0.40
C TYR A 282 12.96 -6.19 -1.91
N ALA A 283 14.21 -6.24 -2.40
CA ALA A 283 14.51 -6.52 -3.79
C ALA A 283 14.29 -8.00 -4.07
N ASN A 284 13.47 -8.30 -5.05
CA ASN A 284 13.25 -9.66 -5.52
C ASN A 284 14.45 -10.10 -6.37
N GLN A 285 14.99 -11.26 -6.09
CA GLN A 285 16.12 -11.84 -6.80
C GLN A 285 15.72 -13.23 -7.32
N HIS A 286 14.81 -13.27 -8.30
CA HIS A 286 14.28 -14.51 -8.87
C HIS A 286 13.65 -15.41 -7.78
N SER A 287 12.55 -14.95 -7.21
CA SER A 287 11.74 -15.61 -6.19
C SER A 287 12.35 -15.67 -4.77
N THR A 288 13.40 -14.90 -4.50
CA THR A 288 13.94 -14.69 -3.15
C THR A 288 14.20 -13.21 -2.91
N PHE A 289 13.99 -12.75 -1.67
CA PHE A 289 14.06 -11.35 -1.34
C PHE A 289 15.31 -11.00 -0.53
N ALA A 290 15.97 -9.92 -0.90
CA ALA A 290 17.03 -9.28 -0.14
C ALA A 290 16.58 -7.90 0.35
N GLU A 291 16.72 -7.60 1.63
CA GLU A 291 16.42 -6.26 2.13
C GLU A 291 17.56 -5.29 1.79
N VAL A 292 17.27 -4.31 0.94
CA VAL A 292 18.25 -3.38 0.35
C VAL A 292 18.01 -1.91 0.72
N GLY A 293 17.00 -1.60 1.54
CA GLY A 293 16.57 -0.23 1.85
C GLY A 293 17.68 0.69 2.37
N LEU A 294 18.69 0.15 3.09
CA LEU A 294 19.82 0.95 3.52
C LEU A 294 20.71 1.41 2.34
N ILE A 295 20.94 0.53 1.37
CA ILE A 295 21.77 0.82 0.19
C ILE A 295 20.99 1.71 -0.78
N ALA A 296 19.71 1.47 -0.95
CA ALA A 296 18.81 2.27 -1.78
C ALA A 296 18.49 3.65 -1.17
N GLY A 297 18.81 3.87 0.13
CA GLY A 297 18.57 5.14 0.81
C GLY A 297 17.10 5.35 1.24
N THR A 298 16.30 4.28 1.30
CA THR A 298 14.84 4.34 1.59
C THR A 298 14.48 3.90 3.01
N ARG A 299 15.47 3.41 3.80
CA ARG A 299 15.25 2.83 5.13
C ARG A 299 15.00 3.88 6.22
N TYR A 300 15.66 5.03 6.12
CA TYR A 300 15.70 6.09 7.13
C TYR A 300 15.58 7.46 6.47
N ASN A 301 15.22 8.47 7.25
CA ASN A 301 15.24 9.86 6.81
C ASN A 301 16.70 10.38 6.59
N GLU A 302 16.83 11.62 6.12
CA GLU A 302 18.13 12.27 5.84
C GLU A 302 19.05 12.38 7.06
N HIS A 303 18.52 12.25 8.28
CA HIS A 303 19.29 12.28 9.54
C HIS A 303 19.64 10.87 10.05
N GLY A 304 19.22 9.82 9.35
CA GLY A 304 19.46 8.43 9.75
C GLY A 304 18.51 7.92 10.84
N HIS A 305 17.36 8.57 11.02
CA HIS A 305 16.33 8.14 11.96
C HIS A 305 15.20 7.41 11.24
N ALA A 306 14.56 6.47 11.94
CA ALA A 306 13.32 5.88 11.49
C ALA A 306 12.18 6.85 11.80
N ASP A 307 11.42 7.22 10.79
CA ASP A 307 10.20 8.00 10.93
C ASP A 307 8.97 7.08 11.04
N ALA A 308 7.82 7.64 11.38
CA ALA A 308 6.56 6.90 11.38
C ALA A 308 5.97 6.85 9.97
N GLY A 309 6.51 5.96 9.13
CA GLY A 309 6.03 5.72 7.78
C GLY A 309 4.61 5.11 7.80
N MET A 310 3.72 5.66 6.97
CA MET A 310 2.30 5.26 6.93
C MET A 310 1.87 4.85 5.52
N GLY A 311 1.32 5.78 4.75
CA GLY A 311 0.95 5.54 3.36
C GLY A 311 2.19 5.56 2.46
N VAL A 312 2.16 4.74 1.42
CA VAL A 312 3.25 4.64 0.46
C VAL A 312 2.69 4.36 -0.94
N ASP A 313 3.37 4.89 -1.94
CA ASP A 313 3.05 4.62 -3.34
C ASP A 313 4.31 4.78 -4.20
N PHE A 314 4.32 4.09 -5.35
CA PHE A 314 5.28 4.27 -6.41
C PHE A 314 4.65 5.02 -7.60
N GLY A 315 5.40 5.90 -8.22
CA GLY A 315 4.96 6.60 -9.43
C GLY A 315 6.11 7.32 -10.09
N ASP A 316 6.05 7.48 -11.40
CA ASP A 316 7.01 8.29 -12.19
C ASP A 316 6.61 9.76 -12.09
N TYR A 317 7.09 10.43 -11.05
CA TYR A 317 6.64 11.78 -10.70
C TYR A 317 7.28 12.85 -11.59
N ASP A 318 8.47 12.62 -12.10
CA ASP A 318 9.19 13.58 -12.94
C ASP A 318 9.22 13.20 -14.45
N LEU A 319 8.57 12.10 -14.81
CA LEU A 319 8.39 11.58 -16.16
C LEU A 319 9.72 11.18 -16.82
N ASP A 320 10.66 10.68 -16.05
CA ASP A 320 11.93 10.18 -16.55
C ASP A 320 11.89 8.66 -16.86
N GLY A 321 10.82 8.00 -16.51
CA GLY A 321 10.54 6.60 -16.77
C GLY A 321 11.01 5.66 -15.64
N ASP A 322 11.51 6.19 -14.52
CA ASP A 322 11.86 5.43 -13.32
C ASP A 322 10.70 5.51 -12.30
N ALA A 323 10.56 4.50 -11.45
CA ALA A 323 9.59 4.54 -10.37
C ALA A 323 10.14 5.33 -9.18
N ASP A 324 9.50 6.45 -8.87
CA ASP A 324 9.77 7.23 -7.67
C ASP A 324 8.97 6.69 -6.48
N LEU A 325 9.53 6.75 -5.28
CA LEU A 325 8.88 6.31 -4.06
C LEU A 325 8.41 7.51 -3.24
N PHE A 326 7.14 7.53 -2.88
CA PHE A 326 6.58 8.52 -1.96
C PHE A 326 6.07 7.86 -0.69
N VAL A 327 6.53 8.34 0.48
CA VAL A 327 6.13 7.85 1.80
C VAL A 327 5.57 9.00 2.62
N THR A 328 4.39 8.82 3.20
CA THR A 328 3.83 9.78 4.16
C THR A 328 4.28 9.43 5.57
N ASN A 329 4.72 10.44 6.33
CA ASN A 329 5.16 10.30 7.71
C ASN A 329 4.21 11.05 8.66
N PHE A 330 4.31 10.75 9.96
CA PHE A 330 3.58 11.47 10.98
C PHE A 330 3.98 12.96 11.03
N ALA A 331 3.11 13.80 11.57
CA ALA A 331 3.34 15.26 11.60
C ALA A 331 4.67 15.61 12.27
N PHE A 332 5.42 16.53 11.64
CA PHE A 332 6.75 17.03 12.06
C PHE A 332 7.93 16.06 11.81
N GLU A 333 7.72 14.97 11.10
CA GLU A 333 8.77 14.11 10.57
C GLU A 333 8.96 14.41 9.07
N THR A 334 10.20 14.38 8.58
CA THR A 334 10.56 14.74 7.18
C THR A 334 11.55 13.75 6.60
#